data_3976697d6f66d84b003e2274a107db83
#
_entry.id   3976697d6f66d84b003e2274a107db83
#
_cell.length_a   1.000
_cell.length_b   1.000
_cell.length_c   1.000
_cell.angle_alpha   90.00
_cell.angle_beta   90.00
_cell.angle_gamma   90.00
#
_symmetry.space_group_name_H-M   'P 1'
#
loop_
_entity.id
_entity.type
_entity.pdbx_description
1 polymer ?
#
loop_
_entity_poly.entity_id
_entity_poly.type
_entity_poly.pdbx_seq_one_letter_code
_entity_poly.pdbx_strand_id
1 'polypeptide(L)'
;MECCAPGAALQNLKLTLPKLKTLIALLCLLSLLPFSTSAQTEASSQPKPLKIGLVLSGGGARGVAHIGVLEWFEQNRIPVHFVAGTSMGGLVGALYSMGASPAEMRQIIKDQNWTELLSSGPSFEKLSFRRKQDQRDFQSGLEIGLRKGVSLPLGVSSAHYIGLLIDRLALPYHDLKSFDDLPIPFRCVATDFLNAKPEVMKDGSLASAMRATMSIPGVFPPVERDGKILVDGGLVNNIPTDVVREFQPDVIIAVDTGTPLNDMDALASIVGVLQQSVTVMTISNERQNLRLADIIIAPDLGKVSALDFIGLDNIADVGFRAAASKTAVLSRFALNETEWQQHLAERRAKRRTTIPTPTDLQIAGVKTDAEKALHRRLDDHAGKPLDTKKLENDLTVITGQGRYENFNYGLKTDAGKTVLEIRPREKSHAPPSIVPGVEIDGSEVNAINFTIGARTTFFDVGAFGAELRVDAKVGFGNLFATEYFKPLGPLGERGFFVAPRVTYRRDRQGIFAGRNRLAEYQADRFSTGGDIGYLTESSELRVGYEYTRVLAKASTGSPSLWRRT
;
A
#
# COMPACT_ATOMS: atom_id res chain seq x y z
N MET A 1 -57.30 57.46 -30.34
CA MET A 1 -58.55 57.82 -29.66
C MET A 1 -58.17 58.16 -28.25
N GLU A 2 -58.12 59.41 -28.07
CA GLU A 2 -58.76 60.31 -27.14
C GLU A 2 -58.28 60.18 -25.72
N CYS A 3 -57.53 61.18 -25.27
CA CYS A 3 -58.00 62.46 -24.69
C CYS A 3 -58.48 62.25 -23.26
N CYS A 4 -57.81 62.81 -22.22
CA CYS A 4 -58.01 64.15 -21.72
C CYS A 4 -57.19 64.39 -20.44
N ALA A 5 -56.49 65.50 -20.39
CA ALA A 5 -56.25 66.28 -19.17
C ALA A 5 -57.53 67.05 -18.84
N PRO A 6 -57.73 67.73 -17.68
CA PRO A 6 -56.81 68.73 -17.09
C PRO A 6 -56.79 68.84 -15.53
N GLY A 7 -55.81 69.52 -15.00
CA GLY A 7 -55.85 70.85 -14.37
C GLY A 7 -56.42 70.98 -12.96
N ALA A 8 -55.66 71.56 -12.14
CA ALA A 8 -55.93 72.52 -11.03
C ALA A 8 -55.02 72.22 -9.84
N ALA A 9 -54.45 73.07 -9.07
CA ALA A 9 -54.58 74.45 -8.70
C ALA A 9 -53.41 74.78 -7.80
N LEU A 10 -52.67 75.79 -8.17
CA LEU A 10 -51.73 76.46 -7.26
C LEU A 10 -52.50 77.19 -6.15
N GLN A 11 -52.45 76.70 -4.92
CA GLN A 11 -52.86 77.52 -3.78
C GLN A 11 -51.64 78.19 -3.17
N ASN A 12 -51.65 79.51 -3.26
CA ASN A 12 -50.71 80.44 -2.63
C ASN A 12 -50.66 80.25 -1.13
N LEU A 13 -49.57 79.82 -0.57
CA LEU A 13 -49.31 79.84 0.85
C LEU A 13 -48.58 81.13 1.18
N LYS A 14 -49.36 82.15 1.69
CA LYS A 14 -48.82 83.38 2.24
C LYS A 14 -48.25 83.06 3.63
N LEU A 15 -46.93 82.91 3.75
CA LEU A 15 -46.24 82.87 5.03
C LEU A 15 -46.19 84.28 5.67
N THR A 16 -46.78 84.44 6.81
CA THR A 16 -46.74 85.70 7.60
C THR A 16 -45.34 85.85 8.24
N LEU A 17 -44.85 87.14 8.31
CA LEU A 17 -43.51 87.50 8.81
C LEU A 17 -43.06 86.87 10.13
N PRO A 18 -43.94 86.60 11.14
CA PRO A 18 -43.49 86.01 12.41
C PRO A 18 -43.08 84.52 12.27
N LYS A 19 -43.62 83.75 11.31
CA LYS A 19 -43.24 82.35 11.03
C LYS A 19 -41.92 82.24 10.33
N LEU A 20 -41.52 83.26 9.55
CA LEU A 20 -40.23 83.30 8.86
C LEU A 20 -39.06 83.52 9.88
N LYS A 21 -39.24 84.34 10.88
CA LYS A 21 -38.22 84.53 11.94
C LYS A 21 -37.98 83.29 12.78
N THR A 22 -39.04 82.52 13.09
CA THR A 22 -38.93 81.24 13.78
C THR A 22 -38.27 80.16 12.96
N LEU A 23 -38.51 80.13 11.65
CA LEU A 23 -37.88 79.20 10.75
C LEU A 23 -36.39 79.48 10.55
N ILE A 24 -35.99 80.76 10.48
CA ILE A 24 -34.61 81.20 10.41
C ILE A 24 -33.86 80.90 11.71
N ALA A 25 -34.51 81.14 12.90
CA ALA A 25 -33.91 80.78 14.16
C ALA A 25 -33.72 79.27 14.35
N LEU A 26 -34.65 78.44 13.82
CA LEU A 26 -34.54 77.00 13.89
C LEU A 26 -33.42 76.46 12.91
N LEU A 27 -33.27 77.12 11.75
CA LEU A 27 -32.20 76.81 10.79
C LEU A 27 -30.82 77.21 11.36
N CYS A 28 -30.71 78.32 12.06
CA CYS A 28 -29.47 78.75 12.71
C CYS A 28 -29.12 77.89 13.93
N LEU A 29 -30.10 77.32 14.66
CA LEU A 29 -29.87 76.41 15.75
C LEU A 29 -29.40 75.01 15.24
N LEU A 30 -29.88 74.58 14.07
CA LEU A 30 -29.41 73.32 13.42
C LEU A 30 -27.99 73.40 12.88
N SER A 31 -27.47 74.61 12.56
CA SER A 31 -26.11 74.80 12.07
C SER A 31 -25.05 74.84 13.20
N LEU A 32 -25.46 74.78 14.47
CA LEU A 32 -24.58 74.75 15.65
C LEU A 32 -24.42 73.39 16.28
N LEU A 33 -25.02 72.34 15.68
CA LEU A 33 -24.70 70.96 16.05
C LEU A 33 -23.32 70.61 15.52
N PRO A 34 -22.36 70.18 16.37
CA PRO A 34 -21.09 69.73 15.89
C PRO A 34 -21.36 68.49 15.03
N PHE A 35 -21.11 68.59 13.72
CA PHE A 35 -20.95 67.43 12.89
C PHE A 35 -19.73 66.68 13.43
N SER A 36 -19.97 65.72 14.31
CA SER A 36 -18.97 64.68 14.58
C SER A 36 -18.79 63.91 13.28
N THR A 37 -17.86 64.33 12.47
CA THR A 37 -17.29 63.49 11.44
C THR A 37 -16.63 62.33 12.19
N SER A 38 -17.38 61.26 12.45
CA SER A 38 -16.79 59.96 12.64
C SER A 38 -15.98 59.70 11.37
N ALA A 39 -14.69 59.99 11.42
CA ALA A 39 -13.76 59.34 10.51
C ALA A 39 -13.98 57.84 10.73
N GLN A 40 -14.83 57.21 9.90
CA GLN A 40 -14.72 55.78 9.68
C GLN A 40 -13.29 55.60 9.20
N THR A 41 -12.42 55.27 10.15
CA THR A 41 -11.19 54.55 9.83
C THR A 41 -11.71 53.35 9.05
N GLU A 42 -11.64 53.40 7.72
CA GLU A 42 -11.70 52.21 6.94
C GLU A 42 -10.67 51.31 7.60
N ALA A 43 -11.15 50.37 8.40
CA ALA A 43 -10.32 49.25 8.82
C ALA A 43 -9.79 48.70 7.50
N SER A 44 -8.52 48.99 7.23
CA SER A 44 -7.78 48.37 6.15
C SER A 44 -8.03 46.89 6.32
N SER A 45 -8.99 46.36 5.57
CA SER A 45 -9.20 44.94 5.46
C SER A 45 -7.91 44.43 4.85
N GLN A 46 -6.99 43.98 5.72
CA GLN A 46 -5.87 43.23 5.24
C GLN A 46 -6.44 42.14 4.32
N PRO A 47 -5.95 42.01 3.09
CA PRO A 47 -6.49 41.04 2.17
C PRO A 47 -6.40 39.68 2.88
N LYS A 48 -7.57 39.03 3.01
CA LYS A 48 -7.65 37.70 3.62
C LYS A 48 -6.61 36.78 2.98
N PRO A 49 -5.79 36.10 3.75
CA PRO A 49 -4.78 35.20 3.19
C PRO A 49 -5.41 34.23 2.21
N LEU A 50 -4.84 34.11 1.02
CA LEU A 50 -5.33 33.23 -0.03
C LEU A 50 -5.21 31.77 0.42
N LYS A 51 -6.27 31.00 0.22
CA LYS A 51 -6.28 29.57 0.51
C LYS A 51 -5.67 28.79 -0.65
N ILE A 52 -4.62 28.07 -0.38
CA ILE A 52 -3.89 27.26 -1.38
C ILE A 52 -4.31 25.80 -1.28
N GLY A 53 -4.79 25.25 -2.40
CA GLY A 53 -4.98 23.83 -2.63
C GLY A 53 -3.76 23.24 -3.33
N LEU A 54 -3.19 22.19 -2.76
CA LEU A 54 -2.05 21.47 -3.31
C LEU A 54 -2.52 20.14 -3.90
N VAL A 55 -2.10 19.88 -5.14
CA VAL A 55 -2.36 18.63 -5.84
C VAL A 55 -1.05 17.90 -6.07
N LEU A 56 -0.99 16.63 -5.66
CA LEU A 56 0.18 15.77 -5.79
C LEU A 56 -0.14 14.59 -6.71
N SER A 57 0.53 14.51 -7.86
CA SER A 57 0.33 13.46 -8.84
C SER A 57 0.81 12.10 -8.34
N GLY A 58 0.31 11.01 -8.94
CA GLY A 58 0.93 9.71 -8.84
C GLY A 58 2.29 9.69 -9.57
N GLY A 59 3.05 8.61 -9.39
CA GLY A 59 4.34 8.48 -10.06
C GLY A 59 5.29 7.45 -9.45
N GLY A 60 4.83 6.63 -8.49
CA GLY A 60 5.69 5.66 -7.80
C GLY A 60 6.90 6.34 -7.16
N ALA A 61 8.11 5.81 -7.36
CA ALA A 61 9.34 6.38 -6.82
C ALA A 61 9.56 7.85 -7.20
N ARG A 62 9.12 8.27 -8.40
CA ARG A 62 9.20 9.68 -8.87
C ARG A 62 8.44 10.63 -7.95
N GLY A 63 7.35 10.15 -7.31
CA GLY A 63 6.53 10.94 -6.39
C GLY A 63 7.27 11.36 -5.10
N VAL A 64 8.44 10.80 -4.81
CA VAL A 64 9.31 11.29 -3.71
C VAL A 64 9.74 12.75 -3.95
N ALA A 65 9.72 13.23 -5.19
CA ALA A 65 9.96 14.65 -5.51
C ALA A 65 8.98 15.61 -4.82
N HIS A 66 7.77 15.15 -4.51
CA HIS A 66 6.80 15.95 -3.75
C HIS A 66 7.34 16.40 -2.40
N ILE A 67 8.17 15.58 -1.73
CA ILE A 67 8.78 15.94 -0.43
C ILE A 67 9.70 17.15 -0.59
N GLY A 68 10.51 17.19 -1.66
CA GLY A 68 11.37 18.33 -1.93
C GLY A 68 10.59 19.60 -2.23
N VAL A 69 9.46 19.51 -2.94
CA VAL A 69 8.56 20.65 -3.17
C VAL A 69 7.99 21.16 -1.85
N LEU A 70 7.52 20.27 -0.98
CA LEU A 70 7.01 20.64 0.34
C LEU A 70 8.10 21.25 1.23
N GLU A 71 9.33 20.74 1.15
CA GLU A 71 10.47 21.30 1.86
C GLU A 71 10.74 22.75 1.43
N TRP A 72 10.73 23.01 0.13
CA TRP A 72 10.87 24.36 -0.39
C TRP A 72 9.72 25.27 0.06
N PHE A 73 8.48 24.76 0.07
CA PHE A 73 7.31 25.51 0.53
C PHE A 73 7.47 25.93 1.99
N GLU A 74 7.86 25.01 2.88
CA GLU A 74 8.05 25.34 4.31
C GLU A 74 9.21 26.33 4.53
N GLN A 75 10.34 26.17 3.80
CA GLN A 75 11.46 27.10 3.88
C GLN A 75 11.09 28.52 3.40
N ASN A 76 10.17 28.64 2.46
CA ASN A 76 9.73 29.90 1.89
C ASN A 76 8.38 30.37 2.43
N ARG A 77 7.88 29.77 3.50
CA ARG A 77 6.62 30.13 4.19
C ARG A 77 5.40 30.13 3.29
N ILE A 78 5.31 29.20 2.35
CA ILE A 78 4.15 29.00 1.49
C ILE A 78 3.14 28.11 2.24
N PRO A 79 1.97 28.63 2.62
CA PRO A 79 0.98 27.84 3.36
C PRO A 79 0.25 26.87 2.43
N VAL A 80 -0.06 25.69 2.93
CA VAL A 80 -0.94 24.72 2.26
C VAL A 80 -2.18 24.51 3.12
N HIS A 81 -3.35 24.71 2.53
CA HIS A 81 -4.62 24.65 3.24
C HIS A 81 -5.44 23.39 2.94
N PHE A 82 -5.25 22.80 1.77
CA PHE A 82 -5.92 21.59 1.30
C PHE A 82 -4.96 20.75 0.47
N VAL A 83 -5.06 19.43 0.59
CA VAL A 83 -4.23 18.51 -0.18
C VAL A 83 -5.12 17.47 -0.88
N ALA A 84 -4.89 17.25 -2.16
CA ALA A 84 -5.40 16.09 -2.87
C ALA A 84 -4.24 15.35 -3.53
N GLY A 85 -4.24 14.00 -3.48
CA GLY A 85 -3.16 13.22 -4.06
C GLY A 85 -3.60 11.87 -4.59
N THR A 86 -2.83 11.33 -5.51
CA THR A 86 -3.02 10.00 -6.08
C THR A 86 -1.74 9.19 -5.93
N SER A 87 -1.87 7.88 -5.64
CA SER A 87 -0.73 6.96 -5.55
C SER A 87 0.36 7.48 -4.59
N MET A 88 1.61 7.61 -5.00
CA MET A 88 2.67 8.19 -4.16
C MET A 88 2.35 9.62 -3.71
N GLY A 89 1.70 10.43 -4.56
CA GLY A 89 1.22 11.75 -4.16
C GLY A 89 0.15 11.68 -3.07
N GLY A 90 -0.68 10.63 -3.07
CA GLY A 90 -1.63 10.33 -2.00
C GLY A 90 -0.92 9.95 -0.69
N LEU A 91 0.17 9.16 -0.74
CA LEU A 91 0.96 8.81 0.44
C LEU A 91 1.70 10.01 1.03
N VAL A 92 2.42 10.76 0.22
CA VAL A 92 3.13 11.98 0.65
C VAL A 92 2.13 13.02 1.15
N GLY A 93 1.01 13.20 0.43
CA GLY A 93 -0.07 14.11 0.82
C GLY A 93 -0.70 13.74 2.16
N ALA A 94 -0.95 12.44 2.41
CA ALA A 94 -1.46 11.96 3.69
C ALA A 94 -0.49 12.25 4.83
N LEU A 95 0.80 11.93 4.67
CA LEU A 95 1.82 12.20 5.68
C LEU A 95 1.90 13.70 6.00
N TYR A 96 1.92 14.55 4.98
CA TYR A 96 1.95 15.99 5.15
C TYR A 96 0.67 16.51 5.84
N SER A 97 -0.48 15.96 5.47
CA SER A 97 -1.77 16.31 6.04
C SER A 97 -1.92 15.84 7.49
N MET A 98 -1.27 14.74 7.89
CA MET A 98 -1.14 14.31 9.28
C MET A 98 -0.19 15.20 10.09
N GLY A 99 0.49 16.17 9.47
CA GLY A 99 1.40 17.10 10.12
C GLY A 99 2.86 16.65 10.17
N ALA A 100 3.25 15.64 9.39
CA ALA A 100 4.66 15.30 9.24
C ALA A 100 5.40 16.42 8.49
N SER A 101 6.58 16.80 8.99
CA SER A 101 7.46 17.72 8.28
C SER A 101 8.15 17.04 7.09
N PRO A 102 8.61 17.79 6.08
CA PRO A 102 9.40 17.21 5.00
C PRO A 102 10.65 16.47 5.46
N ALA A 103 11.29 16.94 6.53
CA ALA A 103 12.45 16.27 7.14
C ALA A 103 12.07 14.91 7.75
N GLU A 104 10.95 14.82 8.47
CA GLU A 104 10.42 13.55 8.98
C GLU A 104 10.06 12.59 7.83
N MET A 105 9.48 13.09 6.74
CA MET A 105 9.16 12.27 5.56
C MET A 105 10.41 11.75 4.86
N ARG A 106 11.47 12.57 4.70
CA ARG A 106 12.77 12.09 4.20
C ARG A 106 13.35 10.99 5.08
N GLN A 107 13.26 11.15 6.41
CA GLN A 107 13.75 10.14 7.35
C GLN A 107 12.94 8.84 7.23
N ILE A 108 11.60 8.92 7.16
CA ILE A 108 10.75 7.74 6.95
C ILE A 108 11.21 6.98 5.70
N ILE A 109 11.43 7.66 4.57
CA ILE A 109 11.86 7.04 3.31
C ILE A 109 13.25 6.42 3.43
N LYS A 110 14.18 7.11 4.08
CA LYS A 110 15.57 6.67 4.25
C LYS A 110 15.69 5.43 5.14
N ASP A 111 14.83 5.32 6.15
CA ASP A 111 14.85 4.21 7.11
C ASP A 111 14.29 2.90 6.54
N GLN A 112 13.71 2.93 5.33
CA GLN A 112 13.07 1.75 4.76
C GLN A 112 14.03 0.90 3.93
N ASN A 113 13.89 -0.41 4.08
CA ASN A 113 14.43 -1.37 3.14
C ASN A 113 13.42 -1.57 1.99
N TRP A 114 13.56 -0.80 0.92
CA TRP A 114 12.62 -0.80 -0.21
C TRP A 114 12.54 -2.16 -0.92
N THR A 115 13.63 -2.92 -0.96
CA THR A 115 13.62 -4.29 -1.51
C THR A 115 12.68 -5.19 -0.70
N GLU A 116 12.70 -5.06 0.61
CA GLU A 116 11.81 -5.84 1.50
C GLU A 116 10.37 -5.33 1.43
N LEU A 117 10.16 -3.99 1.43
CA LEU A 117 8.81 -3.38 1.33
C LEU A 117 8.05 -3.82 0.08
N LEU A 118 8.76 -4.01 -1.03
CA LEU A 118 8.19 -4.39 -2.33
C LEU A 118 8.23 -5.89 -2.60
N SER A 119 8.75 -6.69 -1.66
CA SER A 119 8.89 -8.14 -1.84
C SER A 119 7.54 -8.86 -1.96
N SER A 120 7.58 -10.07 -2.52
CA SER A 120 6.41 -10.94 -2.66
C SER A 120 5.92 -11.53 -1.33
N GLY A 121 6.71 -11.43 -0.26
CA GLY A 121 6.36 -11.96 1.06
C GLY A 121 7.53 -11.93 2.03
N PRO A 122 7.42 -12.61 3.18
CA PRO A 122 8.44 -12.64 4.21
C PRO A 122 9.79 -13.14 3.69
N SER A 123 10.88 -12.57 4.21
CA SER A 123 12.24 -13.01 3.91
C SER A 123 12.43 -14.49 4.30
N PHE A 124 13.40 -15.17 3.66
CA PHE A 124 13.68 -16.58 3.92
C PHE A 124 13.87 -16.90 5.40
N GLU A 125 14.49 -16.01 6.15
CA GLU A 125 14.71 -16.17 7.60
C GLU A 125 13.40 -16.25 8.40
N LYS A 126 12.37 -15.50 7.97
CA LYS A 126 11.06 -15.43 8.61
C LYS A 126 10.10 -16.55 8.19
N LEU A 127 10.47 -17.34 7.18
CA LEU A 127 9.67 -18.48 6.77
C LEU A 127 9.69 -19.60 7.80
N SER A 128 8.58 -20.32 7.94
CA SER A 128 8.56 -21.59 8.65
C SER A 128 9.50 -22.62 7.99
N PHE A 129 9.96 -23.60 8.75
CA PHE A 129 10.83 -24.66 8.21
C PHE A 129 10.23 -25.33 6.97
N ARG A 130 8.95 -25.60 6.99
CA ARG A 130 8.24 -26.22 5.87
C ARG A 130 8.23 -25.36 4.60
N ARG A 131 8.07 -24.03 4.74
CA ARG A 131 8.15 -23.08 3.59
C ARG A 131 9.59 -22.93 3.08
N LYS A 132 10.59 -22.99 3.98
CA LYS A 132 12.00 -23.05 3.59
C LYS A 132 12.30 -24.30 2.76
N GLN A 133 11.73 -25.46 3.13
CA GLN A 133 11.82 -26.67 2.33
C GLN A 133 11.19 -26.50 0.93
N ASP A 134 10.00 -25.86 0.86
CA ASP A 134 9.33 -25.65 -0.42
C ASP A 134 10.23 -24.85 -1.38
N GLN A 135 10.83 -23.76 -0.90
CA GLN A 135 11.75 -22.95 -1.71
C GLN A 135 13.04 -23.66 -2.08
N ARG A 136 13.56 -24.54 -1.21
CA ARG A 136 14.77 -25.31 -1.49
C ARG A 136 14.52 -26.42 -2.52
N ASP A 137 13.40 -27.13 -2.37
CA ASP A 137 13.12 -28.34 -3.15
C ASP A 137 12.44 -28.01 -4.50
N PHE A 138 11.80 -26.81 -4.61
CA PHE A 138 11.10 -26.32 -5.79
C PHE A 138 11.41 -24.82 -6.00
N GLN A 139 12.48 -24.53 -6.74
CA GLN A 139 13.14 -23.22 -6.78
C GLN A 139 12.52 -22.20 -7.74
N SER A 140 11.33 -22.42 -8.30
CA SER A 140 10.74 -21.50 -9.28
C SER A 140 10.37 -20.12 -8.73
N GLY A 141 10.18 -20.00 -7.41
CA GLY A 141 9.63 -18.80 -6.78
C GLY A 141 8.17 -18.50 -7.17
N LEU A 142 7.57 -19.32 -8.05
CA LEU A 142 6.20 -19.18 -8.51
C LEU A 142 5.26 -20.04 -7.66
N GLU A 143 4.17 -19.44 -7.16
CA GLU A 143 3.09 -20.17 -6.51
C GLU A 143 1.82 -20.08 -7.38
N ILE A 144 1.25 -21.21 -7.71
CA ILE A 144 0.02 -21.33 -8.49
C ILE A 144 -1.06 -21.85 -7.54
N GLY A 145 -2.24 -21.26 -7.56
CA GLY A 145 -3.37 -21.71 -6.75
C GLY A 145 -4.41 -22.48 -7.55
N LEU A 146 -5.22 -23.29 -6.84
CA LEU A 146 -6.32 -24.04 -7.42
C LEU A 146 -7.67 -23.72 -6.73
N ARG A 147 -7.77 -22.66 -5.93
CA ARG A 147 -9.00 -22.34 -5.16
C ARG A 147 -10.23 -22.12 -6.06
N LYS A 148 -10.05 -21.44 -7.20
CA LYS A 148 -11.11 -21.14 -8.18
C LYS A 148 -10.67 -21.51 -9.61
N GLY A 149 -9.99 -22.66 -9.77
CA GLY A 149 -9.27 -23.02 -10.98
C GLY A 149 -7.81 -22.56 -10.92
N VAL A 150 -7.04 -22.81 -11.99
CA VAL A 150 -5.64 -22.41 -12.06
C VAL A 150 -5.54 -20.89 -12.02
N SER A 151 -4.90 -20.36 -11.00
CA SER A 151 -4.78 -18.92 -10.77
C SER A 151 -3.43 -18.55 -10.17
N LEU A 152 -2.98 -17.34 -10.48
CA LEU A 152 -1.75 -16.74 -9.96
C LEU A 152 -2.07 -15.74 -8.84
N PRO A 153 -1.10 -15.36 -8.01
CA PRO A 153 -1.23 -14.21 -7.11
C PRO A 153 -1.69 -12.95 -7.85
N LEU A 154 -2.49 -12.12 -7.21
CA LEU A 154 -3.05 -10.89 -7.81
C LEU A 154 -2.00 -9.77 -7.97
N GLY A 155 -0.82 -9.92 -7.40
CA GLY A 155 0.29 -8.97 -7.50
C GLY A 155 1.63 -9.64 -7.35
N VAL A 156 2.69 -9.00 -7.88
CA VAL A 156 4.08 -9.43 -7.70
C VAL A 156 4.49 -9.28 -6.23
N SER A 157 4.01 -8.24 -5.55
CA SER A 157 4.16 -8.04 -4.10
C SER A 157 2.88 -8.43 -3.37
N SER A 158 3.02 -9.04 -2.19
CA SER A 158 1.89 -9.30 -1.29
C SER A 158 1.38 -8.03 -0.59
N ALA A 159 2.08 -6.91 -0.71
CA ALA A 159 1.87 -5.67 0.03
C ALA A 159 1.96 -5.82 1.57
N HIS A 160 2.58 -6.89 2.08
CA HIS A 160 2.66 -7.15 3.52
C HIS A 160 3.41 -6.04 4.26
N TYR A 161 4.68 -5.83 3.93
CA TYR A 161 5.52 -4.87 4.65
C TYR A 161 5.10 -3.42 4.46
N ILE A 162 4.75 -3.02 3.22
CA ILE A 162 4.25 -1.67 2.96
C ILE A 162 2.90 -1.43 3.65
N GLY A 163 2.07 -2.46 3.76
CA GLY A 163 0.82 -2.41 4.50
C GLY A 163 1.05 -2.17 5.99
N LEU A 164 1.96 -2.92 6.63
CA LEU A 164 2.31 -2.75 8.04
C LEU A 164 2.89 -1.35 8.31
N LEU A 165 3.74 -0.83 7.42
CA LEU A 165 4.27 0.53 7.52
C LEU A 165 3.15 1.59 7.51
N ILE A 166 2.23 1.49 6.56
CA ILE A 166 1.10 2.42 6.43
C ILE A 166 0.19 2.33 7.65
N ASP A 167 -0.12 1.11 8.11
CA ASP A 167 -0.95 0.88 9.29
C ASP A 167 -0.32 1.55 10.51
N ARG A 168 1.00 1.36 10.75
CA ARG A 168 1.74 2.02 11.84
C ARG A 168 1.69 3.54 11.78
N LEU A 169 1.90 4.12 10.60
CA LEU A 169 1.90 5.57 10.41
C LEU A 169 0.53 6.19 10.68
N ALA A 170 -0.55 5.46 10.38
CA ALA A 170 -1.91 5.93 10.55
C ALA A 170 -2.49 5.70 11.97
N LEU A 171 -1.85 4.91 12.85
CA LEU A 171 -2.36 4.57 14.19
C LEU A 171 -2.81 5.77 15.02
N PRO A 172 -2.09 6.92 15.06
CA PRO A 172 -2.55 8.08 15.84
C PRO A 172 -3.90 8.65 15.38
N TYR A 173 -4.33 8.31 14.17
CA TYR A 173 -5.54 8.80 13.51
C TYR A 173 -6.61 7.72 13.37
N HIS A 174 -6.59 6.69 14.22
CA HIS A 174 -7.46 5.51 14.16
C HIS A 174 -8.95 5.80 14.27
N ASP A 175 -9.35 6.86 15.00
CA ASP A 175 -10.73 7.27 15.25
C ASP A 175 -11.16 8.49 14.41
N LEU A 176 -10.43 8.76 13.32
CA LEU A 176 -10.71 9.89 12.45
C LEU A 176 -12.07 9.71 11.77
N LYS A 177 -12.97 10.71 11.95
CA LYS A 177 -14.31 10.68 11.35
C LYS A 177 -14.31 11.20 9.92
N SER A 178 -13.52 12.22 9.66
CA SER A 178 -13.33 12.81 8.34
C SER A 178 -11.87 13.19 8.14
N PHE A 179 -11.36 13.09 6.92
CA PHE A 179 -10.01 13.56 6.60
C PHE A 179 -9.92 15.10 6.60
N ASP A 180 -11.06 15.79 6.80
CA ASP A 180 -11.09 17.23 7.07
C ASP A 180 -10.64 17.56 8.50
N ASP A 181 -10.65 16.59 9.41
CA ASP A 181 -10.21 16.74 10.80
C ASP A 181 -8.67 16.60 10.95
N LEU A 182 -7.96 16.27 9.87
CA LEU A 182 -6.49 16.27 9.84
C LEU A 182 -5.94 17.70 10.03
N PRO A 183 -4.68 17.86 10.44
CA PRO A 183 -4.00 19.17 10.44
C PRO A 183 -4.17 19.97 9.16
N ILE A 184 -4.16 19.31 8.01
CA ILE A 184 -4.53 19.86 6.71
C ILE A 184 -5.60 18.93 6.11
N PRO A 185 -6.80 19.43 5.74
CA PRO A 185 -7.82 18.65 5.06
C PRO A 185 -7.30 17.92 3.83
N PHE A 186 -7.68 16.66 3.70
CA PHE A 186 -7.06 15.74 2.72
C PHE A 186 -8.09 14.95 1.91
N ARG A 187 -7.74 14.69 0.66
CA ARG A 187 -8.40 13.73 -0.21
C ARG A 187 -7.36 12.87 -0.90
N CYS A 188 -7.63 11.58 -1.07
CA CYS A 188 -6.89 10.77 -2.04
C CYS A 188 -7.83 10.01 -2.95
N VAL A 189 -7.32 9.68 -4.14
CA VAL A 189 -8.11 9.04 -5.18
C VAL A 189 -7.65 7.62 -5.38
N ALA A 190 -8.62 6.70 -5.44
CA ALA A 190 -8.44 5.35 -5.97
C ALA A 190 -9.35 5.15 -7.18
N THR A 191 -9.21 4.03 -7.86
CA THR A 191 -10.09 3.61 -8.95
C THR A 191 -11.01 2.51 -8.45
N ASP A 192 -12.32 2.71 -8.52
CA ASP A 192 -13.28 1.60 -8.43
C ASP A 192 -13.12 0.73 -9.69
N PHE A 193 -12.46 -0.43 -9.51
CA PHE A 193 -11.99 -1.24 -10.63
C PHE A 193 -13.10 -1.92 -11.40
N LEU A 194 -14.24 -2.17 -10.75
CA LEU A 194 -15.39 -2.80 -11.40
C LEU A 194 -16.21 -1.83 -12.22
N ASN A 195 -16.24 -0.55 -11.81
CA ASN A 195 -17.05 0.48 -12.43
C ASN A 195 -16.22 1.47 -13.27
N ALA A 196 -14.88 1.36 -13.27
CA ALA A 196 -13.94 2.26 -13.95
C ALA A 196 -14.19 3.75 -13.61
N LYS A 197 -14.44 4.05 -12.32
CA LYS A 197 -14.73 5.40 -11.81
C LYS A 197 -13.73 5.81 -10.75
N PRO A 198 -13.44 7.11 -10.62
CA PRO A 198 -12.66 7.60 -9.49
C PRO A 198 -13.44 7.42 -8.19
N GLU A 199 -12.77 6.94 -7.17
CA GLU A 199 -13.24 6.89 -5.80
C GLU A 199 -12.45 7.89 -4.97
N VAL A 200 -13.12 8.98 -4.57
CA VAL A 200 -12.52 10.03 -3.74
C VAL A 200 -12.69 9.65 -2.28
N MET A 201 -11.61 9.31 -1.62
CA MET A 201 -11.60 8.93 -0.23
C MET A 201 -11.41 10.15 0.67
N LYS A 202 -12.33 10.36 1.58
CA LYS A 202 -12.45 11.55 2.46
C LYS A 202 -12.74 11.23 3.92
N ASP A 203 -12.99 9.97 4.23
CA ASP A 203 -13.38 9.50 5.58
C ASP A 203 -13.00 8.03 5.78
N GLY A 204 -13.33 7.48 6.95
CA GLY A 204 -13.05 6.10 7.32
C GLY A 204 -11.57 5.84 7.63
N SER A 205 -11.08 4.63 7.41
CA SER A 205 -9.69 4.28 7.70
C SER A 205 -8.72 4.98 6.76
N LEU A 206 -7.86 5.82 7.32
CA LEU A 206 -6.81 6.53 6.58
C LEU A 206 -5.79 5.53 6.00
N ALA A 207 -5.39 4.51 6.77
CA ALA A 207 -4.50 3.46 6.29
C ALA A 207 -5.08 2.73 5.08
N SER A 208 -6.37 2.37 5.13
CA SER A 208 -7.06 1.74 3.99
C SER A 208 -7.09 2.64 2.76
N ALA A 209 -7.31 3.95 2.94
CA ALA A 209 -7.30 4.92 1.85
C ALA A 209 -5.91 5.08 1.22
N MET A 210 -4.85 5.17 2.05
CA MET A 210 -3.46 5.23 1.60
C MET A 210 -3.07 3.96 0.82
N ARG A 211 -3.53 2.79 1.26
CA ARG A 211 -3.27 1.53 0.53
C ARG A 211 -4.03 1.46 -0.78
N ALA A 212 -5.29 1.87 -0.81
CA ALA A 212 -6.11 1.82 -2.01
C ALA A 212 -5.53 2.71 -3.12
N THR A 213 -5.14 3.95 -2.78
CA THR A 213 -4.62 4.91 -3.75
C THR A 213 -3.32 4.45 -4.42
N MET A 214 -2.53 3.57 -3.78
CA MET A 214 -1.25 3.06 -4.30
C MET A 214 -1.29 1.63 -4.86
N SER A 215 -2.45 0.98 -4.87
CA SER A 215 -2.58 -0.43 -5.28
C SER A 215 -2.51 -0.60 -6.79
N ILE A 216 -1.31 -0.45 -7.37
CA ILE A 216 -1.04 -0.60 -8.81
C ILE A 216 -1.40 -2.03 -9.25
N PRO A 217 -2.32 -2.22 -10.22
CA PRO A 217 -2.69 -3.54 -10.73
C PRO A 217 -1.48 -4.34 -11.21
N GLY A 218 -1.42 -5.61 -10.81
CA GLY A 218 -0.29 -6.52 -11.12
C GLY A 218 0.94 -6.32 -10.23
N VAL A 219 1.11 -5.17 -9.57
CA VAL A 219 2.18 -4.95 -8.58
C VAL A 219 1.67 -5.28 -7.18
N PHE A 220 0.55 -4.69 -6.78
CA PHE A 220 -0.09 -4.90 -5.48
C PHE A 220 -1.49 -5.48 -5.61
N PRO A 221 -1.95 -6.27 -4.64
CA PRO A 221 -3.32 -6.76 -4.63
C PRO A 221 -4.31 -5.59 -4.43
N PRO A 222 -5.51 -5.66 -5.05
CA PRO A 222 -6.56 -4.68 -4.84
C PRO A 222 -7.00 -4.59 -3.37
N VAL A 223 -7.54 -3.43 -2.99
CA VAL A 223 -8.11 -3.19 -1.66
C VAL A 223 -9.62 -3.27 -1.72
N GLU A 224 -10.21 -4.10 -0.86
CA GLU A 224 -11.67 -4.12 -0.67
C GLU A 224 -12.05 -3.08 0.38
N ARG A 225 -12.96 -2.16 0.01
CA ARG A 225 -13.46 -1.12 0.89
C ARG A 225 -14.90 -0.79 0.53
N ASP A 226 -15.78 -0.80 1.52
CA ASP A 226 -17.20 -0.43 1.37
C ASP A 226 -17.90 -1.15 0.20
N GLY A 227 -17.56 -2.44 0.00
CA GLY A 227 -18.10 -3.28 -1.08
C GLY A 227 -17.53 -3.00 -2.48
N LYS A 228 -16.53 -2.12 -2.60
CA LYS A 228 -15.81 -1.81 -3.83
C LYS A 228 -14.46 -2.49 -3.88
N ILE A 229 -14.00 -2.81 -5.08
CA ILE A 229 -12.63 -3.30 -5.35
C ILE A 229 -11.83 -2.10 -5.86
N LEU A 230 -10.93 -1.60 -5.01
CA LEU A 230 -10.16 -0.40 -5.28
C LEU A 230 -8.73 -0.75 -5.72
N VAL A 231 -8.27 -0.04 -6.73
CA VAL A 231 -6.90 -0.07 -7.23
C VAL A 231 -6.35 1.35 -7.34
N ASP A 232 -5.09 1.51 -7.73
CA ASP A 232 -4.40 2.80 -7.86
C ASP A 232 -5.25 3.81 -8.64
N GLY A 233 -5.37 5.02 -8.09
CA GLY A 233 -6.15 6.10 -8.68
C GLY A 233 -5.59 6.64 -9.99
N GLY A 234 -4.31 6.38 -10.26
CA GLY A 234 -3.63 6.80 -11.49
C GLY A 234 -4.31 6.30 -12.77
N LEU A 235 -5.05 5.20 -12.72
CA LEU A 235 -5.80 4.70 -13.87
C LEU A 235 -6.85 5.68 -14.40
N VAL A 236 -7.50 6.44 -13.53
CA VAL A 236 -8.63 7.32 -13.90
C VAL A 236 -8.41 8.78 -13.53
N ASN A 237 -7.61 9.08 -12.51
CA ASN A 237 -7.34 10.45 -12.05
C ASN A 237 -5.97 10.55 -11.38
N ASN A 238 -4.91 10.64 -12.19
CA ASN A 238 -3.54 10.69 -11.68
C ASN A 238 -3.17 12.06 -11.07
N ILE A 239 -3.82 13.13 -11.50
CA ILE A 239 -3.61 14.50 -10.99
C ILE A 239 -4.96 15.04 -10.54
N PRO A 240 -5.36 14.87 -9.26
CA PRO A 240 -6.72 15.11 -8.78
C PRO A 240 -6.99 16.62 -8.52
N THR A 241 -6.80 17.45 -9.54
CA THR A 241 -7.04 18.89 -9.48
C THR A 241 -8.53 19.22 -9.37
N ASP A 242 -9.38 18.44 -10.01
CA ASP A 242 -10.83 18.49 -9.88
C ASP A 242 -11.28 18.23 -8.44
N VAL A 243 -10.61 17.31 -7.74
CA VAL A 243 -10.93 16.93 -6.36
C VAL A 243 -10.56 18.05 -5.37
N VAL A 244 -9.40 18.70 -5.52
CA VAL A 244 -9.02 19.80 -4.63
C VAL A 244 -9.92 21.01 -4.79
N ARG A 245 -10.55 21.20 -5.97
CA ARG A 245 -11.51 22.28 -6.24
C ARG A 245 -12.77 22.20 -5.36
N GLU A 246 -13.13 21.01 -4.86
CA GLU A 246 -14.27 20.86 -3.95
C GLU A 246 -14.08 21.65 -2.65
N PHE A 247 -12.84 21.92 -2.23
CA PHE A 247 -12.53 22.78 -1.09
C PHE A 247 -12.62 24.29 -1.38
N GLN A 248 -12.86 24.66 -2.63
CA GLN A 248 -12.91 26.06 -3.10
C GLN A 248 -11.66 26.87 -2.69
N PRO A 249 -10.45 26.41 -3.03
CA PRO A 249 -9.24 27.17 -2.82
C PRO A 249 -9.20 28.41 -3.73
N ASP A 250 -8.49 29.46 -3.29
CA ASP A 250 -8.28 30.66 -4.09
C ASP A 250 -7.20 30.44 -5.17
N VAL A 251 -6.26 29.51 -4.92
CA VAL A 251 -5.16 29.13 -5.81
C VAL A 251 -4.94 27.62 -5.75
N ILE A 252 -4.76 27.01 -6.90
CA ILE A 252 -4.42 25.58 -7.02
C ILE A 252 -3.01 25.43 -7.57
N ILE A 253 -2.15 24.76 -6.79
CA ILE A 253 -0.80 24.40 -7.20
C ILE A 253 -0.75 22.89 -7.44
N ALA A 254 -0.46 22.47 -8.66
CA ALA A 254 -0.28 21.07 -9.01
C ALA A 254 1.20 20.73 -9.13
N VAL A 255 1.62 19.64 -8.47
CA VAL A 255 2.94 19.05 -8.64
C VAL A 255 2.80 17.81 -9.50
N ASP A 256 3.34 17.91 -10.72
CA ASP A 256 3.30 16.84 -11.72
C ASP A 256 4.67 16.18 -11.84
N THR A 257 4.81 14.98 -11.29
CA THR A 257 6.06 14.21 -11.38
C THR A 257 6.22 13.51 -12.73
N GLY A 258 5.19 13.54 -13.55
CA GLY A 258 5.14 12.95 -14.87
C GLY A 258 5.42 11.44 -14.85
N THR A 259 4.92 10.73 -15.83
CA THR A 259 5.35 9.34 -16.07
C THR A 259 5.78 9.26 -17.52
N PRO A 260 7.11 9.17 -17.80
CA PRO A 260 7.57 9.05 -19.17
C PRO A 260 7.08 7.75 -19.77
N LEU A 261 6.81 7.77 -21.07
CA LEU A 261 6.58 6.53 -21.81
C LEU A 261 7.85 5.68 -21.73
N ASN A 262 7.68 4.40 -21.47
CA ASN A 262 8.78 3.44 -21.46
C ASN A 262 9.39 3.29 -22.86
N ASP A 263 10.68 3.04 -22.92
CA ASP A 263 11.36 2.63 -24.15
C ASP A 263 11.10 1.13 -24.44
N MET A 264 11.54 0.67 -25.61
CA MET A 264 11.29 -0.69 -26.07
C MET A 264 11.85 -1.77 -25.13
N ASP A 265 12.98 -1.49 -24.45
CA ASP A 265 13.63 -2.44 -23.55
C ASP A 265 12.77 -2.71 -22.30
N ALA A 266 12.14 -1.69 -21.77
CA ALA A 266 11.24 -1.83 -20.64
C ALA A 266 9.97 -2.64 -20.98
N LEU A 267 9.54 -2.63 -22.24
CA LEU A 267 8.38 -3.39 -22.72
C LEU A 267 8.67 -4.91 -22.89
N ALA A 268 9.90 -5.34 -22.71
CA ALA A 268 10.24 -6.77 -22.73
C ALA A 268 9.72 -7.56 -21.51
N SER A 269 9.11 -6.91 -20.52
CA SER A 269 8.54 -7.54 -19.33
C SER A 269 7.03 -7.31 -19.22
N ILE A 270 6.30 -8.27 -18.62
CA ILE A 270 4.86 -8.14 -18.33
C ILE A 270 4.61 -6.91 -17.45
N VAL A 271 5.47 -6.66 -16.47
CA VAL A 271 5.37 -5.50 -15.57
C VAL A 271 5.53 -4.19 -16.36
N GLY A 272 6.50 -4.12 -17.27
CA GLY A 272 6.71 -2.95 -18.13
C GLY A 272 5.52 -2.70 -19.08
N VAL A 273 4.93 -3.74 -19.64
CA VAL A 273 3.73 -3.62 -20.49
C VAL A 273 2.54 -3.12 -19.69
N LEU A 274 2.31 -3.65 -18.47
CA LEU A 274 1.24 -3.19 -17.59
C LEU A 274 1.45 -1.72 -17.19
N GLN A 275 2.65 -1.35 -16.81
CA GLN A 275 3.01 0.02 -16.45
C GLN A 275 2.77 0.98 -17.63
N GLN A 276 3.22 0.63 -18.83
CA GLN A 276 3.00 1.42 -20.03
C GLN A 276 1.51 1.57 -20.35
N SER A 277 0.73 0.50 -20.21
CA SER A 277 -0.72 0.54 -20.42
C SER A 277 -1.40 1.53 -19.49
N VAL A 278 -1.04 1.50 -18.20
CA VAL A 278 -1.52 2.48 -17.21
C VAL A 278 -1.12 3.90 -17.65
N THR A 279 0.14 4.14 -18.00
CA THR A 279 0.63 5.45 -18.44
C THR A 279 -0.15 5.99 -19.65
N VAL A 280 -0.37 5.17 -20.68
CA VAL A 280 -1.11 5.56 -21.88
C VAL A 280 -2.55 5.93 -21.55
N MET A 281 -3.20 5.17 -20.65
CA MET A 281 -4.59 5.45 -20.25
C MET A 281 -4.72 6.78 -19.48
N THR A 282 -3.69 7.16 -18.71
CA THR A 282 -3.74 8.34 -17.82
C THR A 282 -3.39 9.66 -18.51
N ILE A 283 -2.56 9.65 -19.57
CA ILE A 283 -2.05 10.88 -20.23
C ILE A 283 -3.17 11.85 -20.64
N SER A 284 -4.29 11.35 -21.17
CA SER A 284 -5.39 12.22 -21.63
C SER A 284 -6.06 12.95 -20.46
N ASN A 285 -6.30 12.24 -19.37
CA ASN A 285 -6.92 12.77 -18.16
C ASN A 285 -5.97 13.75 -17.44
N GLU A 286 -4.69 13.43 -17.35
CA GLU A 286 -3.66 14.32 -16.78
C GLU A 286 -3.65 15.68 -17.44
N ARG A 287 -3.64 15.74 -18.79
CA ARG A 287 -3.64 16.99 -19.53
C ARG A 287 -4.89 17.83 -19.27
N GLN A 288 -6.04 17.18 -19.09
CA GLN A 288 -7.28 17.87 -18.78
C GLN A 288 -7.25 18.47 -17.37
N ASN A 289 -6.79 17.69 -16.39
CA ASN A 289 -6.75 18.10 -14.99
C ASN A 289 -5.66 19.16 -14.73
N LEU A 290 -4.51 19.10 -15.39
CA LEU A 290 -3.48 20.13 -15.29
C LEU A 290 -3.96 21.52 -15.73
N ARG A 291 -4.90 21.60 -16.67
CA ARG A 291 -5.50 22.89 -17.11
C ARG A 291 -6.34 23.57 -16.02
N LEU A 292 -6.72 22.83 -14.97
CA LEU A 292 -7.49 23.35 -13.85
C LEU A 292 -6.60 23.95 -12.76
N ALA A 293 -5.27 23.77 -12.84
CA ALA A 293 -4.32 24.31 -11.91
C ALA A 293 -3.85 25.71 -12.34
N ASP A 294 -3.69 26.61 -11.36
CA ASP A 294 -3.15 27.96 -11.59
C ASP A 294 -1.63 27.95 -11.76
N ILE A 295 -0.95 27.04 -11.05
CA ILE A 295 0.50 26.88 -11.08
C ILE A 295 0.84 25.40 -11.18
N ILE A 296 1.75 25.08 -12.10
CA ILE A 296 2.25 23.72 -12.28
C ILE A 296 3.73 23.71 -11.94
N ILE A 297 4.13 22.83 -11.02
CA ILE A 297 5.52 22.49 -10.69
C ILE A 297 5.78 21.10 -11.28
N ALA A 298 6.66 21.04 -12.27
CA ALA A 298 7.01 19.79 -12.96
C ALA A 298 8.52 19.50 -12.73
N PRO A 299 8.88 18.64 -11.76
CA PRO A 299 10.26 18.22 -11.57
C PRO A 299 10.78 17.45 -12.79
N ASP A 300 11.94 17.83 -13.30
CA ASP A 300 12.61 17.09 -14.37
C ASP A 300 13.34 15.87 -13.79
N LEU A 301 12.66 14.75 -13.79
CA LEU A 301 13.13 13.48 -13.24
C LEU A 301 13.76 12.56 -14.32
N GLY A 302 13.89 13.05 -15.55
CA GLY A 302 14.52 12.30 -16.64
C GLY A 302 13.96 10.86 -16.77
N LYS A 303 14.86 9.89 -16.88
CA LYS A 303 14.54 8.47 -17.08
C LYS A 303 14.28 7.67 -15.79
N VAL A 304 14.15 8.30 -14.62
CA VAL A 304 13.84 7.59 -13.38
C VAL A 304 12.52 6.82 -13.55
N SER A 305 12.56 5.51 -13.36
CA SER A 305 11.37 4.65 -13.42
C SER A 305 10.48 4.84 -12.18
N ALA A 306 9.17 4.65 -12.34
CA ALA A 306 8.22 4.65 -11.23
C ALA A 306 8.49 3.51 -10.21
N LEU A 307 9.21 2.46 -10.61
CA LEU A 307 9.59 1.33 -9.76
C LEU A 307 11.04 1.39 -9.26
N ASP A 308 11.77 2.46 -9.55
CA ASP A 308 13.17 2.62 -9.12
C ASP A 308 13.24 3.31 -7.76
N PHE A 309 13.21 2.53 -6.71
CA PHE A 309 13.32 3.01 -5.32
C PHE A 309 14.77 3.12 -4.82
N ILE A 310 15.73 3.34 -5.73
CA ILE A 310 17.15 3.57 -5.40
C ILE A 310 17.45 5.07 -5.49
N GLY A 311 18.23 5.59 -4.54
CA GLY A 311 18.66 6.99 -4.57
C GLY A 311 17.55 8.03 -4.41
N LEU A 312 16.54 7.73 -3.63
CA LEU A 312 15.34 8.53 -3.43
C LEU A 312 15.60 9.95 -2.91
N ASP A 313 16.67 10.18 -2.14
CA ASP A 313 17.06 11.53 -1.69
C ASP A 313 17.32 12.46 -2.87
N ASN A 314 17.99 11.96 -3.93
CA ASN A 314 18.25 12.74 -5.14
C ASN A 314 16.94 13.16 -5.83
N ILE A 315 15.91 12.30 -5.80
CA ILE A 315 14.60 12.58 -6.38
C ILE A 315 13.92 13.73 -5.62
N ALA A 316 13.98 13.71 -4.29
CA ALA A 316 13.45 14.81 -3.47
C ALA A 316 14.19 16.14 -3.78
N ASP A 317 15.50 16.12 -3.97
CA ASP A 317 16.27 17.32 -4.33
C ASP A 317 15.90 17.89 -5.69
N VAL A 318 15.52 17.04 -6.66
CA VAL A 318 14.96 17.52 -7.94
C VAL A 318 13.64 18.24 -7.71
N GLY A 319 12.77 17.72 -6.85
CA GLY A 319 11.53 18.37 -6.46
C GLY A 319 11.76 19.75 -5.84
N PHE A 320 12.73 19.85 -4.92
CA PHE A 320 13.12 21.13 -4.32
C PHE A 320 13.56 22.15 -5.37
N ARG A 321 14.44 21.76 -6.29
CA ARG A 321 14.91 22.65 -7.37
C ARG A 321 13.77 23.06 -8.31
N ALA A 322 12.83 22.17 -8.58
CA ALA A 322 11.66 22.49 -9.41
C ALA A 322 10.77 23.55 -8.77
N ALA A 323 10.52 23.47 -7.46
CA ALA A 323 9.81 24.52 -6.73
C ALA A 323 10.61 25.83 -6.71
N ALA A 324 11.92 25.77 -6.47
CA ALA A 324 12.80 26.92 -6.49
C ALA A 324 12.81 27.66 -7.84
N SER A 325 12.69 26.94 -8.95
CA SER A 325 12.60 27.56 -10.29
C SER A 325 11.33 28.40 -10.48
N LYS A 326 10.32 28.23 -9.63
CA LYS A 326 9.05 28.98 -9.64
C LYS A 326 9.00 30.09 -8.57
N THR A 327 10.12 30.42 -7.93
CA THR A 327 10.19 31.43 -6.84
C THR A 327 9.47 32.73 -7.21
N ALA A 328 9.67 33.26 -8.42
CA ALA A 328 9.06 34.53 -8.85
C ALA A 328 7.51 34.52 -8.80
N VAL A 329 6.90 33.36 -8.98
CA VAL A 329 5.44 33.21 -8.94
C VAL A 329 4.96 32.81 -7.55
N LEU A 330 5.70 31.93 -6.86
CA LEU A 330 5.30 31.36 -5.57
C LEU A 330 5.51 32.31 -4.40
N SER A 331 6.55 33.18 -4.44
CA SER A 331 6.87 34.11 -3.32
C SER A 331 5.74 35.07 -2.97
N ARG A 332 4.83 35.37 -3.91
CA ARG A 332 3.64 36.22 -3.65
C ARG A 332 2.65 35.61 -2.64
N PHE A 333 2.77 34.33 -2.38
CA PHE A 333 1.93 33.60 -1.40
C PHE A 333 2.64 33.41 -0.06
N ALA A 334 3.88 33.85 0.05
CA ALA A 334 4.65 33.69 1.28
C ALA A 334 4.02 34.50 2.40
N LEU A 335 3.76 33.85 3.52
CA LEU A 335 3.31 34.52 4.75
C LEU A 335 4.48 35.28 5.39
N ASN A 336 4.15 36.37 6.10
CA ASN A 336 5.13 36.97 7.00
C ASN A 336 5.45 36.00 8.16
N GLU A 337 6.49 36.28 8.93
CA GLU A 337 6.95 35.36 9.98
C GLU A 337 5.87 35.08 11.03
N THR A 338 5.12 36.11 11.45
CA THR A 338 4.06 35.98 12.47
C THR A 338 2.92 35.08 11.96
N GLU A 339 2.43 35.32 10.75
CA GLU A 339 1.38 34.52 10.12
C GLU A 339 1.85 33.08 9.89
N TRP A 340 3.12 32.89 9.50
CA TRP A 340 3.68 31.56 9.31
C TRP A 340 3.75 30.78 10.63
N GLN A 341 4.19 31.41 11.71
CA GLN A 341 4.22 30.75 13.02
C GLN A 341 2.83 30.41 13.51
N GLN A 342 1.83 31.26 13.25
CA GLN A 342 0.44 30.96 13.55
C GLN A 342 -0.04 29.75 12.74
N HIS A 343 0.19 29.72 11.42
CA HIS A 343 -0.15 28.58 10.54
C HIS A 343 0.47 27.26 11.04
N LEU A 344 1.73 27.28 11.43
CA LEU A 344 2.41 26.12 12.01
C LEU A 344 1.82 25.71 13.37
N ALA A 345 1.45 26.68 14.22
CA ALA A 345 0.84 26.42 15.51
C ALA A 345 -0.54 25.74 15.35
N GLU A 346 -1.36 26.20 14.43
CA GLU A 346 -2.66 25.59 14.11
C GLU A 346 -2.50 24.13 13.61
N ARG A 347 -1.53 23.85 12.74
CA ARG A 347 -1.22 22.50 12.30
C ARG A 347 -0.74 21.62 13.47
N ARG A 348 0.16 22.13 14.32
CA ARG A 348 0.67 21.39 15.49
C ARG A 348 -0.43 21.07 16.49
N ALA A 349 -1.37 21.98 16.72
CA ALA A 349 -2.48 21.78 17.65
C ALA A 349 -3.39 20.61 17.26
N LYS A 350 -3.51 20.33 15.94
CA LYS A 350 -4.30 19.21 15.41
C LYS A 350 -3.48 17.93 15.21
N ARG A 351 -2.15 18.03 15.25
CA ARG A 351 -1.26 16.87 15.01
C ARG A 351 -1.41 15.86 16.15
N ARG A 352 -1.61 14.61 15.79
CA ARG A 352 -1.66 13.49 16.73
C ARG A 352 -0.39 12.66 16.62
N THR A 353 0.24 12.36 17.74
CA THR A 353 1.47 11.56 17.83
C THR A 353 1.34 10.40 18.80
N THR A 354 0.34 10.43 19.66
CA THR A 354 0.13 9.41 20.69
C THR A 354 -0.68 8.26 20.14
N ILE A 355 -0.18 7.05 20.33
CA ILE A 355 -0.89 5.81 20.06
C ILE A 355 -1.58 5.38 21.36
N PRO A 356 -2.92 5.29 21.40
CA PRO A 356 -3.61 4.80 22.58
C PRO A 356 -3.24 3.36 22.90
N THR A 357 -3.20 3.02 24.19
CA THR A 357 -2.98 1.64 24.62
C THR A 357 -4.22 0.81 24.35
N PRO A 358 -4.15 -0.25 23.53
CA PRO A 358 -5.27 -1.15 23.30
C PRO A 358 -5.57 -1.95 24.58
N THR A 359 -6.83 -2.01 24.98
CA THR A 359 -7.26 -2.79 26.14
C THR A 359 -7.67 -4.22 25.77
N ASP A 360 -7.93 -4.44 24.50
CA ASP A 360 -8.43 -5.73 23.97
C ASP A 360 -7.90 -5.98 22.56
N LEU A 361 -7.96 -7.23 22.12
CA LEU A 361 -7.59 -7.68 20.78
C LEU A 361 -8.80 -8.27 20.06
N GLN A 362 -8.98 -7.93 18.81
CA GLN A 362 -9.95 -8.55 17.91
C GLN A 362 -9.28 -9.04 16.63
N ILE A 363 -9.55 -10.28 16.28
CA ILE A 363 -9.16 -10.85 14.99
C ILE A 363 -10.40 -10.88 14.09
N ALA A 364 -10.33 -10.21 12.95
CA ALA A 364 -11.49 -10.09 12.06
C ALA A 364 -11.30 -10.88 10.75
N GLY A 365 -12.39 -11.41 10.20
CA GLY A 365 -12.39 -11.98 8.84
C GLY A 365 -11.85 -13.41 8.71
N VAL A 366 -11.70 -14.16 9.81
CA VAL A 366 -11.23 -15.54 9.81
C VAL A 366 -12.20 -16.50 10.48
N LYS A 367 -12.03 -17.81 10.23
CA LYS A 367 -12.82 -18.85 10.88
C LYS A 367 -12.42 -19.00 12.37
N THR A 368 -13.32 -19.49 13.19
CA THR A 368 -13.17 -19.62 14.64
C THR A 368 -11.89 -20.33 15.09
N ASP A 369 -11.46 -21.39 14.40
CA ASP A 369 -10.21 -22.10 14.78
C ASP A 369 -8.97 -21.29 14.47
N ALA A 370 -8.96 -20.55 13.34
CA ALA A 370 -7.91 -19.60 12.98
C ALA A 370 -7.87 -18.43 13.97
N GLU A 371 -9.03 -17.89 14.33
CA GLU A 371 -9.18 -16.82 15.31
C GLU A 371 -8.57 -17.22 16.66
N LYS A 372 -8.95 -18.38 17.20
CA LYS A 372 -8.39 -18.91 18.46
C LYS A 372 -6.87 -19.11 18.41
N ALA A 373 -6.35 -19.55 17.26
CA ALA A 373 -4.91 -19.75 17.10
C ALA A 373 -4.15 -18.41 17.04
N LEU A 374 -4.71 -17.41 16.36
CA LEU A 374 -4.13 -16.06 16.28
C LEU A 374 -4.20 -15.35 17.64
N HIS A 375 -5.32 -15.45 18.36
CA HIS A 375 -5.47 -14.92 19.71
C HIS A 375 -4.37 -15.42 20.64
N ARG A 376 -4.15 -16.72 20.75
CA ARG A 376 -3.10 -17.29 21.62
C ARG A 376 -1.71 -16.70 21.35
N ARG A 377 -1.44 -16.27 20.12
CA ARG A 377 -0.13 -15.73 19.73
C ARG A 377 -0.04 -14.22 19.90
N LEU A 378 -1.15 -13.52 19.78
CA LEU A 378 -1.19 -12.06 19.65
C LEU A 378 -1.82 -11.34 20.86
N ASP A 379 -2.46 -12.05 21.79
CA ASP A 379 -3.11 -11.46 22.96
C ASP A 379 -2.15 -10.62 23.82
N ASP A 380 -0.89 -10.99 23.85
CA ASP A 380 0.18 -10.25 24.53
C ASP A 380 0.36 -8.81 24.04
N HIS A 381 -0.20 -8.44 22.89
CA HIS A 381 -0.12 -7.08 22.34
C HIS A 381 -1.22 -6.14 22.87
N ALA A 382 -2.22 -6.65 23.59
CA ALA A 382 -3.25 -5.88 24.28
C ALA A 382 -2.93 -5.69 25.76
N GLY A 383 -3.57 -4.72 26.42
CA GLY A 383 -3.42 -4.41 27.85
C GLY A 383 -2.15 -3.66 28.24
N LYS A 384 -1.32 -3.26 27.28
CA LYS A 384 -0.07 -2.51 27.47
C LYS A 384 0.20 -1.58 26.27
N PRO A 385 1.10 -0.59 26.41
CA PRO A 385 1.50 0.25 25.27
C PRO A 385 1.95 -0.62 24.10
N LEU A 386 1.43 -0.32 22.92
CA LEU A 386 1.64 -1.13 21.71
C LEU A 386 3.07 -1.02 21.19
N ASP A 387 3.81 -2.12 21.26
CA ASP A 387 5.10 -2.28 20.57
C ASP A 387 4.83 -2.70 19.12
N THR A 388 4.78 -1.72 18.23
CA THR A 388 4.48 -1.95 16.81
C THR A 388 5.55 -2.80 16.13
N LYS A 389 6.84 -2.68 16.50
CA LYS A 389 7.92 -3.48 15.91
C LYS A 389 7.77 -4.95 16.27
N LYS A 390 7.45 -5.24 17.55
CA LYS A 390 7.19 -6.61 17.99
C LYS A 390 5.96 -7.19 17.30
N LEU A 391 4.86 -6.43 17.24
CA LEU A 391 3.63 -6.84 16.54
C LEU A 391 3.90 -7.16 15.07
N GLU A 392 4.54 -6.25 14.33
CA GLU A 392 4.85 -6.41 12.91
C GLU A 392 5.77 -7.62 12.66
N ASN A 393 6.74 -7.88 13.56
CA ASN A 393 7.56 -9.08 13.49
C ASN A 393 6.72 -10.35 13.67
N ASP A 394 5.82 -10.39 14.66
CA ASP A 394 4.98 -11.55 14.93
C ASP A 394 4.00 -11.81 13.77
N LEU A 395 3.40 -10.76 13.20
CA LEU A 395 2.56 -10.85 12.01
C LEU A 395 3.34 -11.36 10.79
N THR A 396 4.59 -10.93 10.64
CA THR A 396 5.47 -11.38 9.54
C THR A 396 5.83 -12.86 9.70
N VAL A 397 6.14 -13.33 10.90
CA VAL A 397 6.42 -14.75 11.16
C VAL A 397 5.16 -15.61 10.90
N ILE A 398 3.97 -15.13 11.25
CA ILE A 398 2.72 -15.83 10.95
C ILE A 398 2.48 -15.88 9.43
N THR A 399 2.74 -14.79 8.69
CA THR A 399 2.68 -14.77 7.22
C THR A 399 3.66 -15.78 6.63
N GLY A 400 4.84 -15.93 7.23
CA GLY A 400 5.87 -16.91 6.84
C GLY A 400 5.46 -18.39 6.95
N GLN A 401 4.29 -18.71 7.53
CA GLN A 401 3.70 -20.04 7.49
C GLN A 401 3.04 -20.37 6.15
N GLY A 402 2.83 -19.35 5.28
CA GLY A 402 2.37 -19.52 3.90
C GLY A 402 0.85 -19.59 3.71
N ARG A 403 0.06 -19.46 4.78
CA ARG A 403 -1.42 -19.45 4.74
C ARG A 403 -1.97 -18.09 4.32
N TYR A 404 -1.44 -17.03 4.94
CA TYR A 404 -1.90 -15.66 4.73
C TYR A 404 -1.03 -14.95 3.70
N GLU A 405 -1.64 -14.10 2.89
CA GLU A 405 -0.97 -13.22 1.95
C GLU A 405 -0.34 -12.02 2.67
N ASN A 406 -1.12 -11.41 3.55
CA ASN A 406 -0.69 -10.29 4.38
C ASN A 406 -1.58 -10.14 5.61
N PHE A 407 -1.18 -9.25 6.51
CA PHE A 407 -1.94 -8.78 7.64
C PHE A 407 -2.09 -7.27 7.57
N ASN A 408 -3.21 -6.78 8.04
CA ASN A 408 -3.44 -5.39 8.38
C ASN A 408 -3.77 -5.29 9.86
N TYR A 409 -3.39 -4.19 10.47
CA TYR A 409 -3.76 -3.90 11.84
C TYR A 409 -4.13 -2.44 12.03
N GLY A 410 -4.88 -2.17 13.07
CA GLY A 410 -5.30 -0.82 13.42
C GLY A 410 -5.92 -0.78 14.79
N LEU A 411 -6.24 0.41 15.25
CA LEU A 411 -7.01 0.59 16.45
C LEU A 411 -8.43 0.98 16.07
N LYS A 412 -9.40 0.55 16.87
CA LYS A 412 -10.78 1.03 16.79
C LYS A 412 -11.31 1.31 18.18
N THR A 413 -12.28 2.23 18.27
CA THR A 413 -13.02 2.47 19.49
C THR A 413 -14.29 1.63 19.47
N ASP A 414 -14.44 0.72 20.42
CA ASP A 414 -15.63 -0.10 20.61
C ASP A 414 -16.11 0.02 22.05
N ALA A 415 -17.38 0.43 22.24
CA ALA A 415 -17.97 0.67 23.55
C ALA A 415 -17.08 1.52 24.50
N GLY A 416 -16.37 2.52 23.97
CA GLY A 416 -15.48 3.40 24.74
C GLY A 416 -14.10 2.79 25.08
N LYS A 417 -13.80 1.59 24.62
CA LYS A 417 -12.50 0.93 24.75
C LYS A 417 -11.72 1.01 23.46
N THR A 418 -10.40 1.11 23.56
CA THR A 418 -9.51 1.00 22.41
C THR A 418 -9.20 -0.47 22.17
N VAL A 419 -9.53 -0.99 21.00
CA VAL A 419 -9.33 -2.39 20.60
C VAL A 419 -8.29 -2.44 19.48
N LEU A 420 -7.28 -3.29 19.63
CA LEU A 420 -6.37 -3.63 18.55
C LEU A 420 -7.10 -4.58 17.60
N GLU A 421 -7.38 -4.14 16.40
CA GLU A 421 -8.00 -4.98 15.38
C GLU A 421 -6.95 -5.48 14.40
N ILE A 422 -6.88 -6.79 14.23
CA ILE A 422 -6.00 -7.47 13.27
C ILE A 422 -6.85 -8.15 12.21
N ARG A 423 -6.52 -7.91 10.94
CA ARG A 423 -7.24 -8.44 9.77
C ARG A 423 -6.29 -9.27 8.92
N PRO A 424 -6.26 -10.60 9.12
CA PRO A 424 -5.57 -11.52 8.23
C PRO A 424 -6.21 -11.55 6.86
N ARG A 425 -5.42 -11.53 5.81
CA ARG A 425 -5.88 -11.78 4.44
C ARG A 425 -5.36 -13.12 3.96
N GLU A 426 -6.25 -14.07 3.75
CA GLU A 426 -5.89 -15.34 3.12
C GLU A 426 -5.49 -15.12 1.65
N LYS A 427 -4.62 -15.99 1.12
CA LYS A 427 -4.28 -16.00 -0.30
C LYS A 427 -5.53 -16.20 -1.15
N SER A 428 -5.77 -15.34 -2.11
CA SER A 428 -6.97 -15.39 -2.97
C SER A 428 -6.96 -16.60 -3.92
N HIS A 429 -5.78 -17.03 -4.35
CA HIS A 429 -5.54 -18.13 -5.28
C HIS A 429 -5.41 -19.50 -4.57
N ALA A 430 -5.00 -19.54 -3.32
CA ALA A 430 -4.72 -20.76 -2.55
C ALA A 430 -5.52 -20.82 -1.23
N PRO A 431 -5.60 -21.95 -0.52
CA PRO A 431 -5.19 -23.30 -0.90
C PRO A 431 -6.17 -23.99 -1.88
N PRO A 432 -5.77 -25.07 -2.57
CA PRO A 432 -4.43 -25.68 -2.62
C PRO A 432 -3.43 -24.79 -3.37
N SER A 433 -2.15 -24.85 -2.96
CA SER A 433 -1.04 -24.18 -3.64
C SER A 433 -0.15 -25.18 -4.34
N ILE A 434 0.33 -24.83 -5.54
CA ILE A 434 1.27 -25.60 -6.33
C ILE A 434 2.54 -24.77 -6.50
N VAL A 435 3.68 -25.34 -6.13
CA VAL A 435 4.99 -24.75 -6.37
C VAL A 435 5.72 -25.64 -7.39
N PRO A 436 5.90 -25.19 -8.65
CA PRO A 436 6.64 -25.94 -9.66
C PRO A 436 8.14 -25.84 -9.43
N GLY A 437 8.89 -26.75 -10.02
CA GLY A 437 10.34 -26.75 -9.99
C GLY A 437 10.93 -27.48 -11.17
N VAL A 438 12.15 -27.08 -11.53
CA VAL A 438 12.97 -27.74 -12.57
C VAL A 438 14.29 -28.08 -11.92
N GLU A 439 14.73 -29.33 -12.10
CA GLU A 439 16.02 -29.81 -11.64
C GLU A 439 16.87 -30.17 -12.85
N ILE A 440 18.08 -29.65 -12.89
CA ILE A 440 19.07 -29.91 -13.96
C ILE A 440 20.25 -30.60 -13.28
N ASP A 441 20.52 -31.85 -13.68
CA ASP A 441 21.60 -32.67 -13.14
C ASP A 441 22.64 -32.96 -14.22
N GLY A 442 23.85 -32.48 -14.03
CA GLY A 442 25.02 -32.71 -14.87
C GLY A 442 26.05 -33.64 -14.22
N SER A 443 25.66 -34.43 -13.23
CA SER A 443 26.58 -35.32 -12.49
C SER A 443 27.07 -36.52 -13.35
N GLU A 444 26.36 -36.88 -14.39
CA GLU A 444 26.80 -37.95 -15.32
C GLU A 444 27.70 -37.40 -16.42
N VAL A 445 28.74 -38.18 -16.77
CA VAL A 445 29.66 -37.84 -17.84
C VAL A 445 28.92 -37.82 -19.18
N ASN A 446 28.97 -36.67 -19.88
CA ASN A 446 28.35 -36.46 -21.20
C ASN A 446 26.80 -36.50 -21.22
N ALA A 447 26.13 -36.31 -20.07
CA ALA A 447 24.69 -36.24 -20.01
C ALA A 447 24.22 -35.04 -19.12
N ILE A 448 23.25 -34.28 -19.60
CA ILE A 448 22.50 -33.32 -18.81
C ILE A 448 21.09 -33.89 -18.64
N ASN A 449 20.71 -34.13 -17.42
CA ASN A 449 19.45 -34.74 -17.07
C ASN A 449 18.46 -33.66 -16.59
N PHE A 450 17.24 -33.70 -17.09
CA PHE A 450 16.19 -32.79 -16.74
C PHE A 450 15.09 -33.52 -15.96
N THR A 451 14.62 -32.89 -14.89
CA THR A 451 13.47 -33.35 -14.15
C THR A 451 12.57 -32.12 -13.87
N ILE A 452 11.31 -32.25 -14.21
CA ILE A 452 10.29 -31.23 -13.87
C ILE A 452 9.38 -31.80 -12.80
N GLY A 453 8.91 -30.94 -11.92
CA GLY A 453 8.02 -31.39 -10.86
C GLY A 453 7.25 -30.26 -10.22
N ALA A 454 6.39 -30.65 -9.30
CA ALA A 454 5.62 -29.70 -8.51
C ALA A 454 5.31 -30.28 -7.12
N ARG A 455 5.23 -29.41 -6.13
CA ARG A 455 4.67 -29.69 -4.81
C ARG A 455 3.31 -29.06 -4.72
N THR A 456 2.30 -29.84 -4.39
CA THR A 456 0.95 -29.36 -4.06
C THR A 456 0.76 -29.44 -2.56
N THR A 457 0.33 -28.33 -1.93
CA THR A 457 0.06 -28.24 -0.50
C THR A 457 -1.40 -27.93 -0.27
N PHE A 458 -2.06 -28.79 0.51
CA PHE A 458 -3.42 -28.61 1.01
C PHE A 458 -3.33 -28.27 2.49
N PHE A 459 -3.94 -27.15 2.90
CA PHE A 459 -4.01 -26.75 4.30
C PHE A 459 -5.31 -27.23 4.96
N ASP A 460 -5.28 -27.44 6.27
CA ASP A 460 -6.43 -27.79 7.11
C ASP A 460 -7.13 -29.11 6.76
N VAL A 461 -6.38 -30.07 6.28
CA VAL A 461 -6.92 -31.38 5.95
C VAL A 461 -7.23 -32.17 7.24
N GLY A 462 -8.50 -32.30 7.58
CA GLY A 462 -8.97 -33.02 8.76
C GLY A 462 -8.77 -32.32 10.10
N ALA A 463 -7.87 -31.35 10.20
CA ALA A 463 -7.68 -30.54 11.40
C ALA A 463 -7.07 -29.18 11.01
N PHE A 464 -7.39 -28.13 11.76
CA PHE A 464 -6.78 -26.83 11.56
C PHE A 464 -5.26 -26.92 11.76
N GLY A 465 -4.51 -26.46 10.72
CA GLY A 465 -3.06 -26.48 10.68
C GLY A 465 -2.42 -27.76 10.24
N ALA A 466 -3.19 -28.80 9.98
CA ALA A 466 -2.66 -29.95 9.28
C ALA A 466 -2.39 -29.62 7.81
N GLU A 467 -1.34 -30.18 7.26
CA GLU A 467 -0.96 -30.02 5.86
C GLU A 467 -0.85 -31.38 5.19
N LEU A 468 -1.46 -31.52 4.03
CA LEU A 468 -1.18 -32.63 3.12
C LEU A 468 -0.31 -32.08 1.98
N ARG A 469 0.89 -32.61 1.82
CA ARG A 469 1.79 -32.35 0.70
C ARG A 469 1.78 -33.50 -0.27
N VAL A 470 1.76 -33.18 -1.54
CA VAL A 470 1.91 -34.13 -2.64
C VAL A 470 2.99 -33.62 -3.57
N ASP A 471 4.06 -34.38 -3.71
CA ASP A 471 5.18 -34.08 -4.61
C ASP A 471 5.11 -35.02 -5.81
N ALA A 472 5.21 -34.45 -7.00
CA ALA A 472 5.34 -35.21 -8.24
C ALA A 472 6.51 -34.66 -9.05
N LYS A 473 7.45 -35.53 -9.44
CA LYS A 473 8.57 -35.21 -10.33
C LYS A 473 8.65 -36.23 -11.43
N VAL A 474 8.90 -35.79 -12.67
CA VAL A 474 9.01 -36.61 -13.86
C VAL A 474 10.21 -36.16 -14.69
N GLY A 475 11.01 -37.12 -15.19
CA GLY A 475 12.18 -36.84 -16.00
C GLY A 475 13.22 -37.96 -15.91
N PHE A 476 14.47 -37.62 -15.69
CA PHE A 476 15.54 -38.59 -15.48
C PHE A 476 15.26 -39.48 -14.25
N GLY A 477 14.76 -38.91 -13.15
CA GLY A 477 14.17 -39.61 -12.03
C GLY A 477 12.68 -39.30 -11.93
N ASN A 478 11.88 -40.26 -11.45
CA ASN A 478 10.50 -40.05 -11.15
C ASN A 478 10.29 -40.12 -9.63
N LEU A 479 9.53 -39.15 -9.09
CA LEU A 479 9.14 -39.13 -7.69
C LEU A 479 7.64 -38.91 -7.58
N PHE A 480 6.97 -39.69 -6.76
CA PHE A 480 5.67 -39.40 -6.23
C PHE A 480 5.73 -39.59 -4.70
N ALA A 481 5.52 -38.53 -3.95
CA ALA A 481 5.57 -38.57 -2.50
C ALA A 481 4.36 -37.85 -1.92
N THR A 482 3.87 -38.37 -0.81
CA THR A 482 2.83 -37.71 -0.01
C THR A 482 3.20 -37.73 1.45
N GLU A 483 2.99 -36.62 2.13
CA GLU A 483 3.19 -36.48 3.57
C GLU A 483 1.98 -35.77 4.17
N TYR A 484 1.41 -36.38 5.20
CA TYR A 484 0.39 -35.74 6.02
C TYR A 484 0.99 -35.27 7.33
N PHE A 485 1.19 -33.95 7.45
CA PHE A 485 1.72 -33.32 8.65
C PHE A 485 0.57 -32.86 9.55
N LYS A 486 0.59 -33.30 10.81
CA LYS A 486 -0.41 -32.88 11.80
C LYS A 486 0.26 -32.42 13.08
N PRO A 487 0.19 -31.12 13.43
CA PRO A 487 0.62 -30.65 14.74
C PRO A 487 -0.30 -31.23 15.83
N LEU A 488 0.29 -31.59 16.96
CA LEU A 488 -0.40 -32.15 18.14
C LEU A 488 -0.71 -31.08 19.20
N GLY A 489 -0.39 -29.82 18.92
CA GLY A 489 -0.63 -28.66 19.76
C GLY A 489 -1.20 -27.49 18.97
N PRO A 490 -1.30 -26.32 19.60
CA PRO A 490 -1.77 -25.09 18.95
C PRO A 490 -0.89 -24.70 17.76
N LEU A 491 -1.54 -24.21 16.71
CA LEU A 491 -0.86 -23.88 15.46
C LEU A 491 0.10 -22.71 15.61
N GLY A 492 1.27 -22.84 14.97
CA GLY A 492 2.28 -21.79 14.91
C GLY A 492 3.13 -21.67 16.17
N GLU A 493 2.91 -22.52 17.15
CA GLU A 493 3.69 -22.61 18.38
C GLU A 493 4.68 -23.79 18.31
N ARG A 494 5.64 -23.75 19.21
CA ARG A 494 6.51 -24.89 19.47
C ARG A 494 5.67 -26.07 19.94
N GLY A 495 5.85 -27.25 19.36
CA GLY A 495 5.06 -28.39 19.72
C GLY A 495 5.39 -29.66 18.98
N PHE A 496 4.83 -30.75 19.45
CA PHE A 496 4.96 -32.05 18.80
C PHE A 496 4.08 -32.13 17.55
N PHE A 497 4.50 -32.94 16.60
CA PHE A 497 3.74 -33.28 15.42
C PHE A 497 3.92 -34.75 15.04
N VAL A 498 3.04 -35.25 14.19
CA VAL A 498 3.16 -36.53 13.50
C VAL A 498 3.12 -36.31 11.99
N ALA A 499 3.91 -37.08 11.24
CA ALA A 499 4.03 -36.95 9.80
C ALA A 499 4.15 -38.31 9.09
N PRO A 500 3.04 -39.08 8.93
CA PRO A 500 3.05 -40.26 8.08
C PRO A 500 3.33 -39.88 6.62
N ARG A 501 4.10 -40.74 5.92
CA ARG A 501 4.48 -40.50 4.53
C ARG A 501 4.52 -41.77 3.70
N VAL A 502 4.28 -41.62 2.40
CA VAL A 502 4.44 -42.65 1.38
C VAL A 502 5.24 -42.05 0.23
N THR A 503 6.22 -42.79 -0.27
CA THR A 503 7.09 -42.33 -1.36
C THR A 503 7.27 -43.45 -2.37
N TYR A 504 7.08 -43.13 -3.65
CA TYR A 504 7.54 -43.91 -4.76
C TYR A 504 8.62 -43.13 -5.50
N ARG A 505 9.78 -43.74 -5.69
CA ARG A 505 10.89 -43.12 -6.40
C ARG A 505 11.49 -44.10 -7.40
N ARG A 506 11.70 -43.61 -8.61
CA ARG A 506 12.43 -44.33 -9.66
C ARG A 506 13.71 -43.56 -9.98
N ASP A 507 14.84 -44.18 -9.69
CA ASP A 507 16.16 -43.67 -10.02
C ASP A 507 16.75 -44.46 -11.18
N ARG A 508 17.45 -43.77 -12.06
CA ARG A 508 18.29 -44.38 -13.11
C ARG A 508 19.74 -44.08 -12.78
N GLN A 509 20.58 -45.06 -12.94
CA GLN A 509 22.01 -44.90 -12.68
C GLN A 509 22.82 -45.62 -13.73
N GLY A 510 23.74 -44.88 -14.38
CA GLY A 510 24.68 -45.42 -15.34
C GLY A 510 25.89 -46.05 -14.65
N ILE A 511 26.39 -47.15 -15.22
CA ILE A 511 27.69 -47.73 -14.91
C ILE A 511 28.65 -47.34 -16.02
N PHE A 512 29.75 -46.69 -15.67
CA PHE A 512 30.70 -46.15 -16.64
C PHE A 512 32.07 -46.80 -16.52
N ALA A 513 32.78 -46.96 -17.66
CA ALA A 513 34.21 -47.18 -17.70
C ALA A 513 34.85 -46.01 -18.44
N GLY A 514 35.52 -45.15 -17.71
CA GLY A 514 35.98 -43.88 -18.23
C GLY A 514 34.79 -42.99 -18.63
N ARG A 515 34.73 -42.62 -19.92
CA ARG A 515 33.62 -41.82 -20.49
C ARG A 515 32.51 -42.65 -21.14
N ASN A 516 32.68 -43.98 -21.23
CA ASN A 516 31.72 -44.85 -21.89
C ASN A 516 30.75 -45.46 -20.91
N ARG A 517 29.45 -45.26 -21.12
CA ARG A 517 28.39 -45.92 -20.35
C ARG A 517 28.30 -47.38 -20.76
N LEU A 518 28.60 -48.29 -19.83
CA LEU A 518 28.57 -49.74 -20.03
C LEU A 518 27.20 -50.34 -19.81
N ALA A 519 26.49 -49.82 -18.83
CA ALA A 519 25.18 -50.31 -18.44
C ALA A 519 24.38 -49.20 -17.73
N GLU A 520 23.08 -49.37 -17.70
CA GLU A 520 22.17 -48.56 -16.93
C GLU A 520 21.25 -49.48 -16.13
N TYR A 521 21.05 -49.18 -14.85
CA TYR A 521 20.05 -49.85 -14.06
C TYR A 521 18.99 -48.85 -13.57
N GLN A 522 17.77 -49.34 -13.41
CA GLN A 522 16.65 -48.66 -12.87
C GLN A 522 16.34 -49.27 -11.50
N ALA A 523 16.22 -48.44 -10.47
CA ALA A 523 15.80 -48.84 -9.14
C ALA A 523 14.46 -48.21 -8.81
N ASP A 524 13.43 -49.05 -8.69
CA ASP A 524 12.11 -48.63 -8.20
C ASP A 524 12.09 -48.83 -6.69
N ARG A 525 11.92 -47.72 -5.93
CA ARG A 525 11.85 -47.70 -4.48
C ARG A 525 10.44 -47.32 -4.04
N PHE A 526 9.85 -48.16 -3.23
CA PHE A 526 8.59 -47.87 -2.57
C PHE A 526 8.83 -47.83 -1.08
N SER A 527 8.59 -46.66 -0.47
CA SER A 527 8.78 -46.41 0.96
C SER A 527 7.48 -46.03 1.64
N THR A 528 7.25 -46.55 2.83
CA THR A 528 6.18 -46.10 3.72
C THR A 528 6.76 -45.94 5.12
N GLY A 529 6.33 -44.89 5.80
CA GLY A 529 6.86 -44.58 7.11
C GLY A 529 6.14 -43.43 7.78
N GLY A 530 6.70 -42.95 8.86
CA GLY A 530 6.19 -41.80 9.57
C GLY A 530 7.16 -41.30 10.60
N ASP A 531 7.05 -40.01 10.87
CA ASP A 531 7.87 -39.30 11.85
C ASP A 531 7.00 -38.80 13.01
N ILE A 532 7.61 -38.75 14.18
CA ILE A 532 7.21 -37.91 15.31
C ILE A 532 8.28 -36.84 15.45
N GLY A 533 7.89 -35.62 15.65
CA GLY A 533 8.87 -34.56 15.76
C GLY A 533 8.44 -33.43 16.65
N TYR A 534 9.35 -32.51 16.85
CA TYR A 534 9.13 -31.27 17.57
C TYR A 534 9.41 -30.08 16.65
N LEU A 535 8.41 -29.20 16.55
CA LEU A 535 8.44 -28.00 15.74
C LEU A 535 8.83 -26.79 16.59
N THR A 536 9.69 -25.95 16.04
CA THR A 536 9.91 -24.57 16.50
C THR A 536 9.48 -23.62 15.37
N GLU A 537 9.55 -22.32 15.60
CA GLU A 537 9.18 -21.32 14.57
C GLU A 537 9.96 -21.50 13.26
N SER A 538 11.23 -21.87 13.32
CA SER A 538 12.13 -21.94 12.16
C SER A 538 12.78 -23.28 11.91
N SER A 539 12.58 -24.29 12.81
CA SER A 539 13.28 -25.56 12.78
C SER A 539 12.35 -26.72 13.12
N GLU A 540 12.67 -27.90 12.62
CA GLU A 540 12.01 -29.16 12.97
C GLU A 540 13.05 -30.20 13.37
N LEU A 541 12.77 -30.92 14.45
CA LEU A 541 13.47 -32.14 14.82
C LEU A 541 12.55 -33.33 14.56
N ARG A 542 13.01 -34.34 13.81
CA ARG A 542 12.24 -35.53 13.45
C ARG A 542 12.94 -36.79 13.85
N VAL A 543 12.18 -37.75 14.36
CA VAL A 543 12.58 -39.14 14.55
C VAL A 543 11.50 -40.00 13.95
N GLY A 544 11.85 -40.93 13.11
CA GLY A 544 10.88 -41.76 12.42
C GLY A 544 11.41 -43.09 12.00
N TYR A 545 10.49 -43.90 11.49
CA TYR A 545 10.79 -45.20 10.89
C TYR A 545 10.27 -45.21 9.46
N GLU A 546 11.06 -45.84 8.58
CA GLU A 546 10.71 -46.02 7.17
C GLU A 546 11.03 -47.44 6.74
N TYR A 547 10.05 -48.10 6.17
CA TYR A 547 10.22 -49.36 5.45
C TYR A 547 10.35 -49.09 3.96
N THR A 548 11.43 -49.58 3.35
CA THR A 548 11.67 -49.39 1.93
C THR A 548 11.85 -50.74 1.22
N ARG A 549 11.08 -50.95 0.16
CA ARG A 549 11.24 -52.05 -0.78
C ARG A 549 11.92 -51.52 -2.07
N VAL A 550 12.98 -52.16 -2.48
CA VAL A 550 13.73 -51.81 -3.70
C VAL A 550 13.62 -52.92 -4.74
N LEU A 551 13.25 -52.55 -5.95
CA LEU A 551 13.23 -53.44 -7.11
C LEU A 551 14.20 -52.86 -8.16
N ALA A 552 15.35 -53.51 -8.33
CA ALA A 552 16.35 -53.13 -9.31
C ALA A 552 16.22 -53.95 -10.60
N LYS A 553 16.28 -53.28 -11.75
CA LYS A 553 16.23 -53.88 -13.07
C LYS A 553 17.36 -53.33 -13.95
N ALA A 554 18.05 -54.17 -14.71
CA ALA A 554 18.90 -53.70 -15.77
C ALA A 554 18.04 -53.07 -16.87
N SER A 555 18.34 -51.83 -17.26
CA SER A 555 17.67 -51.12 -18.33
C SER A 555 18.41 -51.33 -19.66
N THR A 556 19.76 -51.21 -19.64
CA THR A 556 20.64 -51.45 -20.79
C THR A 556 21.95 -52.05 -20.30
N GLY A 557 22.65 -52.79 -21.16
CA GLY A 557 23.96 -53.39 -20.88
C GLY A 557 23.98 -54.92 -20.97
N SER A 558 25.19 -55.53 -20.88
CA SER A 558 25.36 -56.98 -20.95
C SER A 558 24.82 -57.67 -19.70
N PRO A 559 24.08 -58.78 -19.83
CA PRO A 559 23.63 -59.61 -18.69
C PRO A 559 24.77 -60.08 -17.75
N SER A 560 25.99 -60.20 -18.27
CA SER A 560 27.15 -60.60 -17.50
C SER A 560 27.57 -59.60 -16.39
N LEU A 561 27.19 -58.31 -16.53
CA LEU A 561 27.45 -57.26 -15.54
C LEU A 561 26.51 -57.36 -14.31
N TRP A 562 25.50 -58.22 -14.37
CA TRP A 562 24.44 -58.35 -13.35
C TRP A 562 24.48 -59.68 -12.61
N ARG A 563 25.50 -60.53 -12.84
CA ARG A 563 25.66 -61.75 -12.03
C ARG A 563 25.98 -61.37 -10.58
N ARG A 564 25.18 -61.86 -9.66
CA ARG A 564 25.37 -61.70 -8.23
C ARG A 564 26.79 -62.12 -7.83
N THR A 565 27.54 -61.23 -7.22
CA THR A 565 28.62 -61.59 -6.29
C THR A 565 28.03 -62.05 -4.97
#